data_912848893733989dce5029f610f2fda8
#
_entry.id   912848893733989dce5029f610f2fda8
#
_cell.length_a   1.000
_cell.length_b   1.000
_cell.length_c   1.000
_cell.angle_alpha   90.00
_cell.angle_beta   90.00
_cell.angle_gamma   90.00
#
_symmetry.space_group_name_H-M   'P 1'
#
loop_
_entity.id
_entity.type
_entity.pdbx_description
1 polymer ?
#
loop_
_entity_poly.entity_id
_entity_poly.type
_entity_poly.pdbx_seq_one_letter_code
_entity_poly.pdbx_strand_id
1 'polypeptide(L)'
;VVNGKSIDTTMGFTPLEGLIMGTRCGNVDPDVVTYLQEKEGLSPSEMSKVLNKKSGFLGMSCVSSDARDLNDAANEGNAKAKLTLKKLTYDITKFIGAYAAAMNGVDLIVFTGGIGENNSRLRRRVCENLTYLGVKFDYDANTVRGVDTMLTLPDSKVKVALITTNEELMIARDTMEIVLNEEQL
;
A
#
# COMPACT_ATOMS: atom_id res chain seq x y z
N VAL A 1 -11.40 -1.87 9.00
CA VAL A 1 -12.26 -0.98 9.81
C VAL A 1 -13.61 -1.65 9.98
N VAL A 2 -14.07 -1.79 11.22
CA VAL A 2 -15.39 -2.33 11.58
C VAL A 2 -16.11 -1.29 12.44
N ASN A 3 -17.31 -0.89 12.03
CA ASN A 3 -18.11 0.12 12.75
C ASN A 3 -17.30 1.43 13.06
N GLY A 4 -16.53 1.90 12.12
CA GLY A 4 -15.73 3.12 12.26
C GLY A 4 -14.42 2.96 13.06
N LYS A 5 -14.10 1.75 13.53
CA LYS A 5 -12.88 1.49 14.30
C LYS A 5 -11.90 0.63 13.49
N SER A 6 -10.63 1.02 13.48
CA SER A 6 -9.56 0.18 12.94
C SER A 6 -9.40 -1.07 13.80
N ILE A 7 -9.37 -2.24 13.17
CA ILE A 7 -9.21 -3.52 13.87
C ILE A 7 -7.86 -4.18 13.55
N ASP A 8 -7.21 -3.75 12.47
CA ASP A 8 -5.95 -4.34 12.01
C ASP A 8 -5.19 -3.39 11.08
N THR A 9 -3.91 -3.63 10.91
CA THR A 9 -3.02 -2.92 10.00
C THR A 9 -1.90 -3.85 9.53
N THR A 10 -1.32 -3.57 8.35
CA THR A 10 -0.14 -4.30 7.85
C THR A 10 1.15 -3.90 8.56
N MET A 11 1.19 -2.75 9.19
CA MET A 11 2.36 -2.26 9.92
C MET A 11 2.41 -2.87 11.32
N GLY A 12 3.61 -3.26 11.76
CA GLY A 12 3.87 -3.80 13.09
C GLY A 12 4.50 -2.77 14.04
N PHE A 13 5.58 -3.16 14.70
CA PHE A 13 6.36 -2.27 15.58
C PHE A 13 6.86 -1.03 14.85
N THR A 14 7.16 -1.14 13.56
CA THR A 14 7.53 -0.04 12.68
C THR A 14 6.80 -0.18 11.33
N PRO A 15 6.80 0.87 10.47
CA PRO A 15 6.29 0.77 9.11
C PRO A 15 7.16 -0.09 8.17
N LEU A 16 8.09 -0.87 8.71
CA LEU A 16 8.92 -1.80 7.93
C LEU A 16 8.15 -3.08 7.58
N GLU A 17 7.32 -3.56 8.50
CA GLU A 17 6.44 -4.71 8.29
C GLU A 17 5.32 -4.39 7.31
N GLY A 18 4.79 -5.41 6.66
CA GLY A 18 3.65 -5.32 5.76
C GLY A 18 4.03 -5.30 4.28
N LEU A 19 3.50 -4.33 3.55
CA LEU A 19 3.76 -4.18 2.12
C LEU A 19 5.18 -3.70 1.83
N ILE A 20 5.76 -4.19 0.73
CA ILE A 20 6.99 -3.58 0.21
C ILE A 20 6.75 -2.12 -0.15
N MET A 21 7.73 -1.28 0.12
CA MET A 21 7.70 0.14 -0.22
C MET A 21 8.87 0.50 -1.14
N GLY A 22 9.08 1.76 -1.38
CA GLY A 22 10.16 2.23 -2.25
C GLY A 22 11.52 1.64 -1.91
N THR A 23 11.91 1.66 -0.62
CA THR A 23 13.19 1.14 -0.12
C THR A 23 13.06 0.16 1.04
N ARG A 24 11.87 -0.01 1.61
CA ARG A 24 11.61 -0.90 2.76
C ARG A 24 11.19 -2.28 2.28
N CYS A 25 11.69 -3.33 2.97
CA CYS A 25 11.53 -4.71 2.55
C CYS A 25 10.09 -5.23 2.62
N GLY A 26 9.24 -4.69 3.52
CA GLY A 26 7.97 -5.33 3.88
C GLY A 26 8.19 -6.65 4.62
N ASN A 27 7.23 -7.54 4.55
CA ASN A 27 7.33 -8.85 5.20
C ASN A 27 8.47 -9.69 4.64
N VAL A 28 9.29 -10.18 5.54
CA VAL A 28 10.42 -11.08 5.28
C VAL A 28 10.45 -12.15 6.38
N ASP A 29 10.91 -13.35 6.03
CA ASP A 29 11.16 -14.39 7.02
C ASP A 29 12.25 -13.91 8.01
N PRO A 30 11.99 -13.96 9.35
CA PRO A 30 12.96 -13.52 10.35
C PRO A 30 14.33 -14.19 10.22
N ASP A 31 14.37 -15.46 9.86
CA ASP A 31 15.64 -16.19 9.71
C ASP A 31 16.49 -15.69 8.53
N VAL A 32 15.88 -15.07 7.52
CA VAL A 32 16.64 -14.41 6.45
C VAL A 32 17.46 -13.25 7.00
N VAL A 33 16.97 -12.56 8.03
CA VAL A 33 17.66 -11.41 8.66
C VAL A 33 18.93 -11.90 9.35
N THR A 34 18.82 -12.92 10.20
CA THR A 34 19.95 -13.50 10.94
C THR A 34 20.96 -14.16 10.01
N TYR A 35 20.46 -14.92 9.02
CA TYR A 35 21.31 -15.54 8.00
C TYR A 35 22.15 -14.52 7.23
N LEU A 36 21.56 -13.41 6.80
CA LEU A 36 22.30 -12.37 6.08
C LEU A 36 23.30 -11.65 6.98
N GLN A 37 22.97 -11.43 8.26
CA GLN A 37 23.90 -10.84 9.21
C GLN A 37 25.17 -11.73 9.36
N GLU A 38 24.98 -13.02 9.55
CA GLU A 38 26.10 -13.97 9.68
C GLU A 38 26.92 -14.07 8.39
N LYS A 39 26.23 -14.27 7.25
CA LYS A 39 26.86 -14.48 5.96
C LYS A 39 27.66 -13.28 5.46
N GLU A 40 27.13 -12.09 5.62
CA GLU A 40 27.73 -10.84 5.12
C GLU A 40 28.49 -10.07 6.21
N GLY A 41 28.53 -10.58 7.45
CA GLY A 41 29.21 -9.94 8.58
C GLY A 41 28.58 -8.61 8.99
N LEU A 42 27.25 -8.47 8.84
CA LEU A 42 26.55 -7.21 9.10
C LEU A 42 26.20 -7.04 10.57
N SER A 43 26.52 -5.88 11.12
CA SER A 43 26.00 -5.46 12.41
C SER A 43 24.48 -5.27 12.37
N PRO A 44 23.78 -5.29 13.52
CA PRO A 44 22.33 -5.02 13.55
C PRO A 44 21.95 -3.66 12.91
N SER A 45 22.78 -2.63 13.09
CA SER A 45 22.57 -1.32 12.48
C SER A 45 22.69 -1.34 10.95
N GLU A 46 23.66 -2.08 10.42
CA GLU A 46 23.84 -2.24 8.98
C GLU A 46 22.70 -3.04 8.37
N MET A 47 22.28 -4.12 9.02
CA MET A 47 21.13 -4.90 8.59
C MET A 47 19.85 -4.05 8.58
N SER A 48 19.64 -3.24 9.61
CA SER A 48 18.53 -2.28 9.64
C SER A 48 18.56 -1.32 8.44
N LYS A 49 19.74 -0.84 8.04
CA LYS A 49 19.89 -0.02 6.82
C LYS A 49 19.54 -0.80 5.55
N VAL A 50 19.91 -2.07 5.47
CA VAL A 50 19.54 -2.93 4.34
C VAL A 50 18.03 -3.02 4.21
N LEU A 51 17.35 -3.38 5.30
CA LEU A 51 15.90 -3.58 5.33
C LEU A 51 15.11 -2.28 5.04
N ASN A 52 15.59 -1.13 5.52
CA ASN A 52 14.88 0.14 5.41
C ASN A 52 15.24 0.96 4.16
N LYS A 53 16.48 0.85 3.64
CA LYS A 53 17.00 1.77 2.63
C LYS A 53 17.50 1.13 1.33
N LYS A 54 17.72 -0.20 1.33
CA LYS A 54 18.31 -0.93 0.20
C LYS A 54 17.43 -2.07 -0.32
N SER A 55 16.23 -2.21 0.22
CA SER A 55 15.24 -3.24 -0.11
C SER A 55 14.08 -2.68 -0.92
N GLY A 56 12.91 -3.27 -0.81
CA GLY A 56 11.68 -2.80 -1.45
C GLY A 56 11.74 -2.77 -2.98
N PHE A 57 11.11 -1.75 -3.56
CA PHE A 57 11.13 -1.57 -5.02
C PHE A 57 12.54 -1.43 -5.57
N LEU A 58 13.38 -0.62 -4.90
CA LEU A 58 14.77 -0.42 -5.28
C LEU A 58 15.54 -1.74 -5.29
N GLY A 59 15.47 -2.50 -4.20
CA GLY A 59 16.21 -3.76 -4.05
C GLY A 59 15.74 -4.85 -5.01
N MET A 60 14.43 -4.97 -5.24
CA MET A 60 13.87 -5.97 -6.14
C MET A 60 14.09 -5.62 -7.61
N SER A 61 13.86 -4.37 -7.99
CA SER A 61 13.95 -3.95 -9.39
C SER A 61 15.38 -3.69 -9.84
N CYS A 62 16.25 -3.24 -8.94
CA CYS A 62 17.55 -2.63 -9.24
C CYS A 62 17.43 -1.43 -10.20
N VAL A 63 16.29 -0.75 -10.24
CA VAL A 63 15.99 0.38 -11.12
C VAL A 63 15.75 1.63 -10.29
N SER A 64 14.66 1.65 -9.51
CA SER A 64 14.23 2.83 -8.76
C SER A 64 13.39 2.44 -7.54
N SER A 65 13.31 3.35 -6.59
CA SER A 65 12.36 3.30 -5.47
C SER A 65 10.99 3.91 -5.81
N ASP A 66 10.84 4.50 -6.99
CA ASP A 66 9.59 5.13 -7.44
C ASP A 66 8.78 4.17 -8.32
N ALA A 67 7.50 4.01 -7.99
CA ALA A 67 6.60 3.16 -8.76
C ALA A 67 6.34 3.67 -10.20
N ARG A 68 6.53 4.96 -10.47
CA ARG A 68 6.40 5.55 -11.81
C ARG A 68 7.52 5.06 -12.70
N ASP A 69 8.76 5.18 -12.24
CA ASP A 69 9.94 4.70 -12.96
C ASP A 69 9.86 3.18 -13.22
N LEU A 70 9.32 2.42 -12.23
CA LEU A 70 9.10 0.99 -12.39
C LEU A 70 8.05 0.67 -13.47
N ASN A 71 6.98 1.47 -13.57
CA ASN A 71 6.00 1.30 -14.64
C ASN A 71 6.61 1.57 -16.02
N ASP A 72 7.45 2.59 -16.13
CA ASP A 72 8.11 2.94 -17.39
C ASP A 72 9.12 1.86 -17.80
N ALA A 73 9.99 1.46 -16.88
CA ALA A 73 10.94 0.36 -17.12
C ALA A 73 10.21 -0.97 -17.46
N ALA A 74 9.08 -1.25 -16.83
CA ALA A 74 8.28 -2.44 -17.14
C ALA A 74 7.65 -2.38 -18.54
N ASN A 75 7.21 -1.19 -18.99
CA ASN A 75 6.72 -0.99 -20.36
C ASN A 75 7.84 -1.20 -21.39
N GLU A 76 9.07 -0.81 -21.08
CA GLU A 76 10.27 -1.04 -21.89
C GLU A 76 10.77 -2.48 -21.86
N GLY A 77 10.13 -3.35 -21.10
CA GLY A 77 10.44 -4.77 -21.08
C GLY A 77 11.24 -5.27 -19.88
N ASN A 78 11.62 -4.39 -18.94
CA ASN A 78 12.42 -4.78 -17.78
C ASN A 78 11.70 -5.82 -16.90
N ALA A 79 12.26 -7.03 -16.84
CA ALA A 79 11.65 -8.16 -16.14
C ALA A 79 11.61 -7.98 -14.63
N LYS A 80 12.64 -7.35 -14.03
CA LYS A 80 12.70 -7.11 -12.58
C LYS A 80 11.68 -6.04 -12.16
N ALA A 81 11.51 -4.98 -12.94
CA ALA A 81 10.47 -3.99 -12.71
C ALA A 81 9.06 -4.60 -12.80
N LYS A 82 8.80 -5.45 -13.80
CA LYS A 82 7.54 -6.21 -13.93
C LYS A 82 7.29 -7.09 -12.71
N LEU A 83 8.31 -7.81 -12.24
CA LEU A 83 8.22 -8.68 -11.06
C LEU A 83 7.90 -7.87 -9.80
N THR A 84 8.57 -6.74 -9.60
CA THR A 84 8.36 -5.84 -8.46
C THR A 84 6.92 -5.32 -8.40
N LEU A 85 6.39 -4.86 -9.52
CA LEU A 85 4.99 -4.41 -9.62
C LEU A 85 3.99 -5.55 -9.41
N LYS A 86 4.31 -6.75 -9.89
CA LYS A 86 3.52 -7.96 -9.64
C LYS A 86 3.50 -8.31 -8.15
N LYS A 87 4.66 -8.25 -7.47
CA LYS A 87 4.78 -8.51 -6.04
C LYS A 87 3.92 -7.55 -5.22
N LEU A 88 3.99 -6.25 -5.51
CA LEU A 88 3.15 -5.25 -4.84
C LEU A 88 1.65 -5.56 -5.02
N THR A 89 1.21 -5.84 -6.24
CA THR A 89 -0.19 -6.21 -6.53
C THR A 89 -0.60 -7.46 -5.75
N TYR A 90 0.24 -8.48 -5.75
CA TYR A 90 -0.01 -9.74 -5.05
C TYR A 90 -0.16 -9.53 -3.54
N ASP A 91 0.74 -8.77 -2.93
CA ASP A 91 0.71 -8.51 -1.49
C ASP A 91 -0.54 -7.72 -1.09
N ILE A 92 -0.89 -6.67 -1.83
CA ILE A 92 -2.11 -5.90 -1.57
C ILE A 92 -3.34 -6.81 -1.65
N THR A 93 -3.45 -7.62 -2.70
CA THR A 93 -4.56 -8.56 -2.87
C THR A 93 -4.64 -9.56 -1.71
N LYS A 94 -3.49 -10.09 -1.28
CA LYS A 94 -3.38 -11.03 -0.17
C LYS A 94 -3.83 -10.40 1.15
N PHE A 95 -3.42 -9.16 1.45
CA PHE A 95 -3.87 -8.45 2.66
C PHE A 95 -5.36 -8.11 2.62
N ILE A 96 -5.89 -7.70 1.47
CA ILE A 96 -7.34 -7.48 1.32
C ILE A 96 -8.10 -8.78 1.63
N GLY A 97 -7.64 -9.92 1.11
CA GLY A 97 -8.23 -11.22 1.39
C GLY A 97 -8.15 -11.60 2.88
N ALA A 98 -7.01 -11.37 3.53
CA ALA A 98 -6.83 -11.61 4.96
C ALA A 98 -7.78 -10.75 5.81
N TYR A 99 -7.89 -9.46 5.49
CA TYR A 99 -8.79 -8.55 6.20
C TYR A 99 -10.26 -8.84 5.93
N ALA A 100 -10.63 -9.21 4.71
CA ALA A 100 -11.98 -9.65 4.40
C ALA A 100 -12.37 -10.88 5.23
N ALA A 101 -11.45 -11.84 5.41
CA ALA A 101 -11.65 -13.00 6.28
C ALA A 101 -11.76 -12.59 7.76
N ALA A 102 -10.87 -11.73 8.26
CA ALA A 102 -10.89 -11.26 9.66
C ALA A 102 -12.18 -10.50 10.02
N MET A 103 -12.76 -9.78 9.06
CA MET A 103 -14.01 -9.03 9.21
C MET A 103 -15.26 -9.87 8.89
N ASN A 104 -15.11 -11.11 8.46
CA ASN A 104 -16.20 -11.97 7.95
C ASN A 104 -16.96 -11.33 6.76
N GLY A 105 -16.23 -10.64 5.90
CA GLY A 105 -16.74 -9.95 4.72
C GLY A 105 -16.17 -8.53 4.57
N VAL A 106 -16.52 -7.87 3.49
CA VAL A 106 -16.11 -6.48 3.21
C VAL A 106 -17.21 -5.81 2.40
N ASP A 107 -17.56 -4.59 2.74
CA ASP A 107 -18.53 -3.77 2.02
C ASP A 107 -17.86 -2.79 1.07
N LEU A 108 -16.74 -2.19 1.51
CA LEU A 108 -16.03 -1.16 0.78
C LEU A 108 -14.52 -1.35 0.88
N ILE A 109 -13.85 -1.25 -0.26
CA ILE A 109 -12.39 -1.16 -0.37
C ILE A 109 -12.03 0.26 -0.80
N VAL A 110 -11.14 0.93 -0.08
CA VAL A 110 -10.73 2.31 -0.37
C VAL A 110 -9.28 2.33 -0.81
N PHE A 111 -9.03 2.92 -1.97
CA PHE A 111 -7.69 3.34 -2.39
C PHE A 111 -7.48 4.80 -2.01
N THR A 112 -6.34 5.08 -1.36
CA THR A 112 -5.99 6.41 -0.87
C THR A 112 -4.47 6.56 -0.80
N GLY A 113 -3.99 7.75 -0.48
CA GLY A 113 -2.57 8.05 -0.41
C GLY A 113 -1.88 8.07 -1.78
N GLY A 114 -0.63 8.48 -1.82
CA GLY A 114 0.08 8.77 -3.08
C GLY A 114 0.02 7.67 -4.13
N ILE A 115 0.24 6.42 -3.75
CA ILE A 115 0.20 5.27 -4.68
C ILE A 115 -1.25 4.90 -5.03
N GLY A 116 -2.15 4.86 -4.05
CA GLY A 116 -3.56 4.51 -4.28
C GLY A 116 -4.26 5.52 -5.16
N GLU A 117 -4.02 6.80 -4.93
CA GLU A 117 -4.66 7.91 -5.67
C GLU A 117 -4.14 8.05 -7.09
N ASN A 118 -2.83 7.87 -7.30
CA ASN A 118 -2.18 8.24 -8.56
C ASN A 118 -1.84 7.06 -9.48
N ASN A 119 -2.08 5.81 -9.06
CA ASN A 119 -1.72 4.63 -9.84
C ASN A 119 -2.96 3.82 -10.27
N SER A 120 -3.62 4.27 -11.34
CA SER A 120 -4.79 3.59 -11.91
C SER A 120 -4.48 2.15 -12.37
N ARG A 121 -3.25 1.89 -12.82
CA ARG A 121 -2.81 0.54 -13.22
C ARG A 121 -2.75 -0.43 -12.02
N LEU A 122 -2.30 0.06 -10.86
CA LEU A 122 -2.28 -0.73 -9.64
C LEU A 122 -3.70 -1.06 -9.18
N ARG A 123 -4.57 -0.03 -9.09
CA ARG A 123 -5.98 -0.21 -8.70
C ARG A 123 -6.66 -1.26 -9.57
N ARG A 124 -6.51 -1.14 -10.89
CA ARG A 124 -7.03 -2.12 -11.85
C ARG A 124 -6.53 -3.53 -11.56
N ARG A 125 -5.21 -3.73 -11.47
CA ARG A 125 -4.60 -5.05 -11.24
C ARG A 125 -5.05 -5.68 -9.92
N VAL A 126 -5.22 -4.89 -8.88
CA VAL A 126 -5.73 -5.37 -7.59
C VAL A 126 -7.18 -5.79 -7.74
N CYS A 127 -8.05 -4.92 -8.30
CA CYS A 127 -9.48 -5.19 -8.42
C CYS A 127 -9.79 -6.39 -9.33
N GLU A 128 -9.01 -6.62 -10.37
CA GLU A 128 -9.11 -7.81 -11.24
C GLU A 128 -8.94 -9.13 -10.46
N ASN A 129 -8.25 -9.13 -9.33
CA ASN A 129 -8.08 -10.28 -8.44
C ASN A 129 -9.14 -10.39 -7.34
N LEU A 130 -10.11 -9.47 -7.28
CA LEU A 130 -11.12 -9.42 -6.21
C LEU A 130 -12.54 -9.79 -6.69
N THR A 131 -12.65 -10.36 -7.88
CA THR A 131 -13.94 -10.80 -8.45
C THR A 131 -14.66 -11.84 -7.60
N TYR A 132 -13.91 -12.67 -6.86
CA TYR A 132 -14.46 -13.65 -5.92
C TYR A 132 -15.20 -13.01 -4.73
N LEU A 133 -14.87 -11.75 -4.37
CA LEU A 133 -15.62 -10.96 -3.39
C LEU A 133 -16.87 -10.30 -4.00
N GLY A 134 -17.06 -10.40 -5.31
CA GLY A 134 -18.15 -9.77 -6.02
C GLY A 134 -17.87 -8.34 -6.46
N VAL A 135 -16.56 -7.96 -6.57
CA VAL A 135 -16.16 -6.68 -7.16
C VAL A 135 -16.44 -6.70 -8.67
N LYS A 136 -17.20 -5.74 -9.14
CA LYS A 136 -17.39 -5.42 -10.57
C LYS A 136 -16.74 -4.08 -10.84
N PHE A 137 -15.50 -4.12 -11.32
CA PHE A 137 -14.66 -2.95 -11.48
C PHE A 137 -15.10 -2.10 -12.69
N ASP A 138 -15.16 -0.78 -12.51
CA ASP A 138 -15.45 0.19 -13.57
C ASP A 138 -14.12 0.72 -14.15
N TYR A 139 -13.78 0.25 -15.34
CA TYR A 139 -12.53 0.61 -16.02
C TYR A 139 -12.51 2.07 -16.48
N ASP A 140 -13.66 2.62 -16.84
CA ASP A 140 -13.80 4.00 -17.33
C ASP A 140 -13.67 4.98 -16.17
N ALA A 141 -14.31 4.70 -15.05
CA ALA A 141 -14.18 5.50 -13.83
C ALA A 141 -12.74 5.50 -13.28
N ASN A 142 -11.95 4.45 -13.53
CA ASN A 142 -10.58 4.34 -13.01
C ASN A 142 -9.54 5.23 -13.72
N THR A 143 -9.93 6.07 -14.66
CA THR A 143 -9.00 6.99 -15.36
C THR A 143 -8.64 8.22 -14.54
N VAL A 144 -9.38 8.50 -13.47
CA VAL A 144 -9.23 9.67 -12.60
C VAL A 144 -7.99 9.60 -11.70
N ARG A 145 -7.52 10.78 -11.28
CA ARG A 145 -6.45 10.96 -10.29
C ARG A 145 -6.84 12.06 -9.31
N GLY A 146 -6.62 11.84 -8.01
CA GLY A 146 -6.82 12.88 -7.00
C GLY A 146 -8.25 13.42 -6.90
N VAL A 147 -9.26 12.63 -7.27
CA VAL A 147 -10.68 12.99 -7.19
C VAL A 147 -11.45 11.82 -6.59
N ASP A 148 -12.24 12.09 -5.58
CA ASP A 148 -13.09 11.09 -4.94
C ASP A 148 -14.03 10.46 -5.96
N THR A 149 -13.92 9.15 -6.14
CA THR A 149 -14.60 8.45 -7.23
C THR A 149 -14.94 7.02 -6.84
N MET A 150 -16.16 6.60 -7.14
CA MET A 150 -16.52 5.18 -7.07
C MET A 150 -15.94 4.46 -8.29
N LEU A 151 -15.20 3.38 -8.03
CA LEU A 151 -14.47 2.60 -9.04
C LEU A 151 -15.17 1.28 -9.39
N THR A 152 -16.46 1.16 -9.07
CA THR A 152 -17.24 -0.05 -9.33
C THR A 152 -18.55 0.28 -10.01
N LEU A 153 -19.04 -0.66 -10.82
CA LEU A 153 -20.37 -0.62 -11.39
C LEU A 153 -21.45 -0.60 -10.30
N PRO A 154 -22.65 -0.05 -10.56
CA PRO A 154 -23.72 0.09 -9.57
C PRO A 154 -24.16 -1.23 -8.91
N ASP A 155 -24.09 -2.34 -9.64
CA ASP A 155 -24.49 -3.67 -9.20
C ASP A 155 -23.34 -4.49 -8.58
N SER A 156 -22.18 -3.88 -8.33
CA SER A 156 -21.07 -4.52 -7.60
C SER A 156 -21.48 -4.81 -6.16
N LYS A 157 -21.25 -6.04 -5.71
CA LYS A 157 -21.54 -6.46 -4.32
C LYS A 157 -20.62 -5.74 -3.33
N VAL A 158 -19.33 -5.79 -3.56
CA VAL A 158 -18.31 -5.03 -2.80
C VAL A 158 -18.00 -3.78 -3.59
N LYS A 159 -18.06 -2.64 -2.92
CA LYS A 159 -17.72 -1.35 -3.52
C LYS A 159 -16.21 -1.11 -3.46
N VAL A 160 -15.70 -0.37 -4.42
CA VAL A 160 -14.32 0.13 -4.43
C VAL A 160 -14.36 1.62 -4.69
N ALA A 161 -13.70 2.40 -3.84
CA ALA A 161 -13.61 3.85 -3.98
C ALA A 161 -12.16 4.33 -4.02
N LEU A 162 -11.93 5.38 -4.75
CA LEU A 162 -10.79 6.26 -4.58
C LEU A 162 -11.24 7.40 -3.68
N ILE A 163 -10.50 7.64 -2.58
CA ILE A 163 -10.73 8.75 -1.67
C ILE A 163 -9.41 9.47 -1.47
N THR A 164 -9.43 10.77 -1.71
CA THR A 164 -8.24 11.61 -1.57
C THR A 164 -7.93 11.89 -0.10
N THR A 165 -6.65 11.82 0.26
CA THR A 165 -6.18 12.24 1.58
C THR A 165 -6.00 13.75 1.62
N ASN A 166 -6.27 14.33 2.79
CA ASN A 166 -5.97 15.73 3.08
C ASN A 166 -5.32 15.83 4.47
N GLU A 167 -4.06 15.37 4.54
CA GLU A 167 -3.29 15.34 5.79
C GLU A 167 -3.04 16.75 6.34
N GLU A 168 -2.79 17.72 5.46
CA GLU A 168 -2.56 19.12 5.85
C GLU A 168 -3.77 19.72 6.57
N LEU A 169 -4.98 19.44 6.10
CA LEU A 169 -6.21 19.91 6.75
C LEU A 169 -6.38 19.26 8.13
N MET A 170 -6.04 17.97 8.28
CA MET A 170 -6.12 17.29 9.59
C MET A 170 -5.12 17.89 10.57
N ILE A 171 -3.87 18.08 10.16
CA ILE A 171 -2.84 18.74 10.98
C ILE A 171 -3.29 20.13 11.39
N ALA A 172 -3.84 20.91 10.46
CA ALA A 172 -4.34 22.25 10.76
C ALA A 172 -5.49 22.25 11.79
N ARG A 173 -6.44 21.31 11.66
CA ARG A 173 -7.56 21.14 12.60
C ARG A 173 -7.08 20.74 13.98
N ASP A 174 -6.23 19.72 14.07
CA ASP A 174 -5.70 19.22 15.34
C ASP A 174 -4.87 20.32 16.05
N THR A 175 -4.06 21.06 15.29
CA THR A 175 -3.29 22.20 15.81
C THR A 175 -4.22 23.28 16.35
N MET A 176 -5.25 23.64 15.60
CA MET A 176 -6.24 24.64 16.03
C MET A 176 -6.96 24.22 17.31
N GLU A 177 -7.35 22.94 17.43
CA GLU A 177 -8.01 22.41 18.61
C GLU A 177 -7.12 22.49 19.86
N ILE A 178 -5.83 22.14 19.72
CA ILE A 178 -4.85 22.23 20.81
C ILE A 178 -4.70 23.68 21.27
N VAL A 179 -4.48 24.61 20.33
CA VAL A 179 -4.29 26.04 20.67
C VAL A 179 -5.52 26.64 21.35
N LEU A 180 -6.72 26.34 20.82
CA LEU A 180 -7.95 26.86 21.42
C LEU A 180 -8.25 26.27 22.81
N ASN A 181 -7.83 25.03 23.06
CA ASN A 181 -7.98 24.42 24.39
C ASN A 181 -6.95 24.97 25.41
N GLU A 182 -5.74 25.32 24.97
CA GLU A 182 -4.72 25.94 25.82
C GLU A 182 -5.10 27.38 26.23
N GLU A 183 -5.84 28.11 25.39
CA GLU A 183 -6.35 29.46 25.75
C GLU A 183 -7.48 29.44 26.82
N GLN A 184 -8.00 28.26 27.17
CA GLN A 184 -9.05 28.07 28.18
C GLN A 184 -8.50 27.62 29.54
N LEU A 185 -7.17 27.42 29.69
CA LEU A 185 -6.45 27.09 30.92
C LEU A 185 -5.75 28.33 31.48
#